data_01542d43acf759beb478698dff1b367a
#
_entry.id   01542d43acf759beb478698dff1b367a
#
_cell.length_a   1.000
_cell.length_b   1.000
_cell.length_c   1.000
_cell.angle_alpha   90.00
_cell.angle_beta   90.00
_cell.angle_gamma   90.00
#
_symmetry.space_group_name_H-M   'P 1'
#
loop_
_entity.id
_entity.type
_entity.pdbx_description
1 polymer ?
#
loop_
_entity_poly.entity_id
_entity_poly.type
_entity_poly.pdbx_seq_one_letter_code
_entity_poly.pdbx_strand_id
1 'polypeptide(L)'
;MNVKNMILNQERIFNVLKQNKLKNRLSHAYLFYGDDGVGKKEMAYALACLLYCPDGCLECETCQTILEGNHLNVDYIGIEESKKLISKEQIMDLQEEFSKTSLVEGTRIYIVDGIDTASSSAQNSLLKFIEEPINNTPTVGIFIARDLSNVVNTIISRCALIHFPSLEQKTLVSMIVDEGFDELDAVLASSLTNNVDEAKEVLASEKYSKIKDFFLRFINLKKSKEAVLFYLENMNLLTNENMAMFFKWLIVFYEDIFKCYLKEELLFKPLYDRINAYVRSDYEILMKQFSLILELYSKIDYNVSAKNIFHELISKLF
;
A
#
# COMPACT_ATOMS: atom_id res chain seq x y z
N MET A 1 -11.76 1.19 -8.69
CA MET A 1 -10.47 0.48 -8.91
C MET A 1 -10.69 -0.80 -9.71
N ASN A 2 -9.88 -1.09 -10.73
CA ASN A 2 -10.11 -2.27 -11.57
C ASN A 2 -9.54 -3.51 -10.86
N VAL A 3 -10.39 -4.35 -10.27
CA VAL A 3 -10.03 -5.60 -9.56
C VAL A 3 -9.12 -6.48 -10.42
N LYS A 4 -9.31 -6.51 -11.73
CA LYS A 4 -8.45 -7.26 -12.66
C LYS A 4 -7.00 -6.77 -12.64
N ASN A 5 -6.77 -5.46 -12.66
CA ASN A 5 -5.41 -4.90 -12.64
C ASN A 5 -4.70 -5.22 -11.31
N MET A 6 -5.42 -5.18 -10.19
CA MET A 6 -4.85 -5.56 -8.88
C MET A 6 -4.51 -7.05 -8.82
N ILE A 7 -5.35 -7.91 -9.39
CA ILE A 7 -5.08 -9.35 -9.47
C ILE A 7 -3.87 -9.62 -10.38
N LEU A 8 -3.72 -8.89 -11.50
CA LEU A 8 -2.56 -9.03 -12.38
C LEU A 8 -1.24 -8.70 -11.66
N ASN A 9 -1.23 -7.71 -10.78
CA ASN A 9 -0.05 -7.37 -9.97
C ASN A 9 0.30 -8.46 -8.93
N GLN A 10 -0.66 -9.33 -8.59
CA GLN A 10 -0.50 -10.47 -7.68
C GLN A 10 -0.84 -11.81 -8.41
N GLU A 11 -0.58 -11.87 -9.72
CA GLU A 11 -0.96 -13.00 -10.58
C GLU A 11 -0.46 -14.35 -10.04
N ARG A 12 0.73 -14.37 -9.45
CA ARG A 12 1.30 -15.58 -8.84
C ARG A 12 0.39 -16.14 -7.74
N ILE A 13 -0.13 -15.26 -6.87
CA ILE A 13 -1.02 -15.66 -5.78
C ILE A 13 -2.34 -16.20 -6.35
N PHE A 14 -2.94 -15.47 -7.30
CA PHE A 14 -4.17 -15.91 -7.95
C PHE A 14 -4.02 -17.27 -8.63
N ASN A 15 -2.93 -17.47 -9.37
CA ASN A 15 -2.65 -18.74 -10.04
C ASN A 15 -2.46 -19.90 -9.04
N VAL A 16 -1.80 -19.66 -7.91
CA VAL A 16 -1.68 -20.66 -6.83
C VAL A 16 -3.05 -21.02 -6.25
N LEU A 17 -3.90 -20.05 -5.97
CA LEU A 17 -5.27 -20.29 -5.46
C LEU A 17 -6.11 -21.06 -6.49
N LYS A 18 -6.05 -20.69 -7.76
CA LYS A 18 -6.73 -21.37 -8.87
C LYS A 18 -6.27 -22.83 -9.00
N GLN A 19 -4.97 -23.09 -8.93
CA GLN A 19 -4.42 -24.44 -8.97
C GLN A 19 -4.85 -25.28 -7.74
N ASN A 20 -4.89 -24.68 -6.56
CA ASN A 20 -5.36 -25.36 -5.36
C ASN A 20 -6.84 -25.72 -5.46
N LYS A 21 -7.67 -24.86 -6.04
CA LYS A 21 -9.07 -25.17 -6.33
C LYS A 21 -9.20 -26.36 -7.26
N LEU A 22 -8.49 -26.36 -8.39
CA LEU A 22 -8.54 -27.46 -9.37
C LEU A 22 -8.13 -28.82 -8.76
N LYS A 23 -7.26 -28.79 -7.75
CA LYS A 23 -6.79 -29.99 -7.02
C LYS A 23 -7.63 -30.33 -5.79
N ASN A 24 -8.74 -29.62 -5.53
CA ASN A 24 -9.54 -29.74 -4.31
C ASN A 24 -8.71 -29.61 -3.02
N ARG A 25 -7.76 -28.64 -3.00
CA ARG A 25 -6.82 -28.40 -1.89
C ARG A 25 -6.98 -26.98 -1.30
N LEU A 26 -8.17 -26.39 -1.48
CA LEU A 26 -8.44 -25.12 -0.81
C LEU A 26 -8.57 -25.33 0.69
N SER A 27 -8.01 -24.39 1.46
CA SER A 27 -8.17 -24.35 2.90
C SER A 27 -9.54 -23.79 3.28
N HIS A 28 -10.03 -24.17 4.45
CA HIS A 28 -11.24 -23.59 5.03
C HIS A 28 -11.00 -22.20 5.66
N ALA A 29 -9.75 -21.83 5.90
CA ALA A 29 -9.39 -20.51 6.41
C ALA A 29 -8.09 -20.02 5.78
N TYR A 30 -8.05 -18.74 5.43
CA TYR A 30 -6.90 -18.02 4.89
C TYR A 30 -6.58 -16.78 5.72
N LEU A 31 -5.30 -16.45 5.82
CA LEU A 31 -4.83 -15.18 6.37
C LEU A 31 -3.92 -14.50 5.36
N PHE A 32 -4.45 -13.47 4.71
CA PHE A 32 -3.75 -12.62 3.75
C PHE A 32 -3.08 -11.49 4.52
N TYR A 33 -1.76 -11.35 4.38
CA TYR A 33 -1.01 -10.33 5.11
C TYR A 33 0.03 -9.63 4.23
N GLY A 34 0.34 -8.37 4.58
CA GLY A 34 1.24 -7.49 3.85
C GLY A 34 0.76 -6.05 3.88
N ASP A 35 1.50 -5.13 3.26
CA ASP A 35 1.21 -3.70 3.27
C ASP A 35 -0.21 -3.37 2.76
N ASP A 36 -0.69 -2.16 3.08
CA ASP A 36 -1.96 -1.69 2.57
C ASP A 36 -1.86 -1.41 1.05
N GLY A 37 -2.99 -1.55 0.32
CA GLY A 37 -3.05 -1.27 -1.11
C GLY A 37 -2.44 -2.32 -2.04
N VAL A 38 -1.88 -3.43 -1.52
CA VAL A 38 -1.25 -4.48 -2.35
C VAL A 38 -2.25 -5.47 -2.97
N GLY A 39 -3.56 -5.25 -2.82
CA GLY A 39 -4.60 -6.07 -3.46
C GLY A 39 -5.11 -7.26 -2.63
N LYS A 40 -4.94 -7.24 -1.30
CA LYS A 40 -5.42 -8.31 -0.41
C LYS A 40 -6.94 -8.47 -0.45
N LYS A 41 -7.68 -7.36 -0.39
CA LYS A 41 -9.15 -7.33 -0.44
C LYS A 41 -9.66 -7.83 -1.79
N GLU A 42 -9.09 -7.33 -2.88
CA GLU A 42 -9.43 -7.74 -4.23
C GLU A 42 -9.18 -9.24 -4.45
N MET A 43 -8.07 -9.74 -3.91
CA MET A 43 -7.76 -11.17 -3.97
C MET A 43 -8.72 -12.02 -3.11
N ALA A 44 -9.23 -11.49 -2.00
CA ALA A 44 -10.25 -12.17 -1.20
C ALA A 44 -11.54 -12.35 -1.99
N TYR A 45 -12.00 -11.31 -2.68
CA TYR A 45 -13.14 -11.40 -3.60
C TYR A 45 -12.84 -12.30 -4.81
N ALA A 46 -11.63 -12.27 -5.35
CA ALA A 46 -11.22 -13.17 -6.43
C ALA A 46 -11.24 -14.64 -5.99
N LEU A 47 -10.82 -14.94 -4.76
CA LEU A 47 -10.97 -16.29 -4.19
C LEU A 47 -12.45 -16.69 -4.03
N ALA A 48 -13.30 -15.77 -3.60
CA ALA A 48 -14.73 -16.01 -3.57
C ALA A 48 -15.29 -16.29 -4.98
N CYS A 49 -14.89 -15.51 -6.00
CA CYS A 49 -15.25 -15.82 -7.38
C CYS A 49 -14.76 -17.20 -7.83
N LEU A 50 -13.55 -17.60 -7.46
CA LEU A 50 -13.02 -18.94 -7.77
C LEU A 50 -13.88 -20.06 -7.17
N LEU A 51 -14.54 -19.86 -6.03
CA LEU A 51 -15.38 -20.86 -5.40
C LEU A 51 -16.70 -21.07 -6.16
N TYR A 52 -17.25 -20.05 -6.77
CA TYR A 52 -18.53 -20.06 -7.48
C TYR A 52 -18.41 -20.19 -9.00
N CYS A 53 -17.34 -19.66 -9.59
CA CYS A 53 -17.08 -19.72 -11.02
C CYS A 53 -15.96 -20.72 -11.30
N PRO A 54 -16.23 -21.82 -12.08
CA PRO A 54 -15.22 -22.84 -12.38
C PRO A 54 -13.95 -22.26 -13.02
N ASP A 55 -14.12 -21.29 -13.89
CA ASP A 55 -13.00 -20.66 -14.65
C ASP A 55 -12.34 -19.51 -13.90
N GLY A 56 -13.00 -18.97 -12.85
CA GLY A 56 -12.57 -17.78 -12.14
C GLY A 56 -12.45 -16.59 -13.10
N CYS A 57 -13.45 -16.40 -13.97
CA CYS A 57 -13.37 -15.45 -15.08
C CYS A 57 -13.42 -13.98 -14.67
N LEU A 58 -13.94 -13.68 -13.46
CA LEU A 58 -14.12 -12.32 -12.91
C LEU A 58 -15.05 -11.40 -13.76
N GLU A 59 -15.83 -11.97 -14.67
CA GLU A 59 -16.65 -11.21 -15.64
C GLU A 59 -18.10 -11.69 -15.71
N CYS A 60 -18.40 -12.96 -15.39
CA CYS A 60 -19.76 -13.46 -15.43
C CYS A 60 -20.62 -12.82 -14.34
N GLU A 61 -21.93 -12.90 -14.49
CA GLU A 61 -22.93 -12.31 -13.57
C GLU A 61 -22.64 -12.66 -12.10
N THR A 62 -22.36 -13.93 -11.81
CA THR A 62 -22.02 -14.37 -10.46
C THR A 62 -20.75 -13.70 -9.94
N CYS A 63 -19.69 -13.61 -10.76
CA CYS A 63 -18.47 -12.92 -10.36
C CYS A 63 -18.72 -11.43 -10.13
N GLN A 64 -19.50 -10.76 -10.98
CA GLN A 64 -19.83 -9.35 -10.81
C GLN A 64 -20.61 -9.13 -9.51
N THR A 65 -21.63 -9.95 -9.23
CA THR A 65 -22.40 -9.88 -7.97
C THR A 65 -21.49 -10.04 -6.74
N ILE A 66 -20.50 -10.94 -6.80
CA ILE A 66 -19.52 -11.13 -5.72
C ILE A 66 -18.62 -9.90 -5.59
N LEU A 67 -18.08 -9.38 -6.69
CA LEU A 67 -17.17 -8.24 -6.69
C LEU A 67 -17.85 -6.93 -6.25
N GLU A 68 -19.15 -6.82 -6.46
CA GLU A 68 -19.99 -5.72 -5.97
C GLU A 68 -20.39 -5.85 -4.49
N GLY A 69 -20.08 -7.01 -3.86
CA GLY A 69 -20.44 -7.28 -2.47
C GLY A 69 -21.90 -7.62 -2.25
N ASN A 70 -22.63 -8.00 -3.31
CA ASN A 70 -24.07 -8.25 -3.29
C ASN A 70 -24.44 -9.73 -3.26
N HIS A 71 -23.45 -10.65 -3.19
CA HIS A 71 -23.73 -12.09 -3.20
C HIS A 71 -24.12 -12.59 -1.82
N LEU A 72 -25.28 -13.27 -1.70
CA LEU A 72 -25.89 -13.69 -0.43
C LEU A 72 -25.06 -14.64 0.44
N ASN A 73 -24.06 -15.29 -0.11
CA ASN A 73 -23.16 -16.20 0.62
C ASN A 73 -21.77 -15.59 0.81
N VAL A 74 -21.56 -14.31 0.56
CA VAL A 74 -20.28 -13.64 0.73
C VAL A 74 -20.47 -12.41 1.63
N ASP A 75 -20.04 -12.52 2.87
CA ASP A 75 -20.13 -11.46 3.86
C ASP A 75 -18.77 -10.80 4.07
N TYR A 76 -18.78 -9.49 4.15
CA TYR A 76 -17.59 -8.68 4.39
C TYR A 76 -17.77 -7.81 5.62
N ILE A 77 -16.80 -7.86 6.51
CA ILE A 77 -16.65 -6.88 7.59
C ILE A 77 -15.28 -6.22 7.47
N GLY A 78 -15.25 -4.92 7.64
CA GLY A 78 -14.03 -4.10 7.59
C GLY A 78 -14.09 -2.98 8.62
N ILE A 79 -13.03 -2.19 8.67
CA ILE A 79 -12.97 -1.02 9.54
C ILE A 79 -13.96 0.01 9.01
N GLU A 80 -14.91 0.43 9.84
CA GLU A 80 -15.86 1.49 9.51
C GLU A 80 -15.16 2.85 9.43
N GLU A 81 -15.62 3.74 8.54
CA GLU A 81 -15.03 5.09 8.35
C GLU A 81 -14.88 5.91 9.63
N SER A 82 -15.79 5.69 10.60
CA SER A 82 -15.77 6.38 11.91
C SER A 82 -14.88 5.70 12.96
N LYS A 83 -14.36 4.50 12.69
CA LYS A 83 -13.61 3.67 13.63
C LYS A 83 -12.22 3.38 13.09
N LYS A 84 -11.27 3.07 13.97
CA LYS A 84 -9.88 2.71 13.62
C LYS A 84 -9.60 1.21 13.78
N LEU A 85 -10.59 0.42 14.17
CA LEU A 85 -10.42 -0.99 14.50
C LEU A 85 -11.73 -1.75 14.29
N ILE A 86 -11.60 -3.06 14.08
CA ILE A 86 -12.73 -3.98 14.06
C ILE A 86 -13.25 -4.18 15.47
N SER A 87 -14.55 -3.94 15.67
CA SER A 87 -15.20 -4.11 16.96
C SER A 87 -15.59 -5.57 17.20
N LYS A 88 -15.71 -5.93 18.48
CA LYS A 88 -16.22 -7.27 18.85
C LYS A 88 -17.67 -7.47 18.42
N GLU A 89 -18.47 -6.40 18.41
CA GLU A 89 -19.87 -6.42 17.95
C GLU A 89 -19.95 -6.83 16.49
N GLN A 90 -19.17 -6.22 15.58
CA GLN A 90 -19.13 -6.62 14.17
C GLN A 90 -18.81 -8.10 13.97
N ILE A 91 -17.91 -8.65 14.79
CA ILE A 91 -17.59 -10.08 14.77
C ILE A 91 -18.75 -10.93 15.26
N MET A 92 -19.44 -10.49 16.32
CA MET A 92 -20.61 -11.22 16.85
C MET A 92 -21.77 -11.18 15.86
N ASP A 93 -22.03 -10.05 15.20
CA ASP A 93 -23.07 -9.90 14.16
C ASP A 93 -22.79 -10.84 12.97
N LEU A 94 -21.53 -10.92 12.53
CA LEU A 94 -21.10 -11.87 11.50
C LEU A 94 -21.39 -13.33 11.94
N GLN A 95 -21.07 -13.69 13.17
CA GLN A 95 -21.31 -15.03 13.71
C GLN A 95 -22.80 -15.36 13.80
N GLU A 96 -23.63 -14.38 14.20
CA GLU A 96 -25.09 -14.53 14.24
C GLU A 96 -25.65 -14.74 12.81
N GLU A 97 -25.21 -13.94 11.83
CA GLU A 97 -25.64 -14.10 10.45
C GLU A 97 -25.29 -15.48 9.89
N PHE A 98 -24.08 -15.96 10.16
CA PHE A 98 -23.66 -17.28 9.73
C PHE A 98 -24.35 -18.43 10.49
N SER A 99 -24.91 -18.18 11.68
CA SER A 99 -25.72 -19.19 12.40
C SER A 99 -27.06 -19.46 11.73
N LYS A 100 -27.54 -18.53 10.88
CA LYS A 100 -28.77 -18.70 10.11
C LYS A 100 -28.55 -19.62 8.90
N THR A 101 -29.59 -20.32 8.49
CA THR A 101 -29.54 -21.19 7.30
C THR A 101 -29.35 -20.33 6.05
N SER A 102 -28.41 -20.70 5.19
CA SER A 102 -28.21 -20.02 3.91
C SER A 102 -29.45 -20.14 3.01
N LEU A 103 -29.80 -19.05 2.34
CA LEU A 103 -30.89 -18.99 1.37
C LEU A 103 -30.48 -19.53 -0.01
N VAL A 104 -29.18 -19.66 -0.27
CA VAL A 104 -28.61 -20.10 -1.55
C VAL A 104 -27.65 -21.27 -1.30
N GLU A 105 -27.71 -22.27 -2.17
CA GLU A 105 -26.76 -23.39 -2.12
C GLU A 105 -25.35 -22.95 -2.46
N GLY A 106 -24.34 -23.56 -1.82
CA GLY A 106 -22.93 -23.32 -2.08
C GLY A 106 -22.11 -23.07 -0.84
N THR A 107 -20.87 -22.69 -1.04
CA THR A 107 -19.91 -22.38 0.05
C THR A 107 -20.19 -21.00 0.61
N ARG A 108 -20.37 -20.89 1.92
CA ARG A 108 -20.45 -19.56 2.57
C ARG A 108 -19.05 -19.00 2.78
N ILE A 109 -18.88 -17.72 2.54
CA ILE A 109 -17.59 -17.04 2.61
C ILE A 109 -17.72 -15.81 3.50
N TYR A 110 -16.83 -15.68 4.46
CA TYR A 110 -16.70 -14.45 5.22
C TYR A 110 -15.30 -13.84 5.05
N ILE A 111 -15.26 -12.53 4.88
CA ILE A 111 -14.04 -11.75 4.74
C ILE A 111 -13.97 -10.79 5.94
N VAL A 112 -12.88 -10.86 6.71
CA VAL A 112 -12.61 -9.98 7.85
C VAL A 112 -11.37 -9.15 7.53
N ASP A 113 -11.56 -7.90 7.15
CA ASP A 113 -10.51 -6.99 6.70
C ASP A 113 -10.03 -6.09 7.83
N GLY A 114 -8.78 -6.27 8.27
CA GLY A 114 -8.17 -5.57 9.40
C GLY A 114 -8.24 -6.38 10.71
N ILE A 115 -8.15 -7.71 10.64
CA ILE A 115 -8.19 -8.58 11.85
C ILE A 115 -7.11 -8.23 12.88
N ASP A 116 -5.95 -7.73 12.45
CA ASP A 116 -4.85 -7.25 13.28
C ASP A 116 -5.18 -5.98 14.08
N THR A 117 -6.27 -5.29 13.75
CA THR A 117 -6.78 -4.14 14.51
C THR A 117 -7.75 -4.55 15.61
N ALA A 118 -8.32 -5.75 15.53
CA ALA A 118 -9.26 -6.27 16.51
C ALA A 118 -8.57 -6.62 17.84
N SER A 119 -9.25 -6.44 18.96
CA SER A 119 -8.72 -6.87 20.25
C SER A 119 -8.50 -8.39 20.30
N SER A 120 -7.55 -8.86 21.10
CA SER A 120 -7.29 -10.30 21.28
C SER A 120 -8.54 -11.09 21.72
N SER A 121 -9.43 -10.48 22.50
CA SER A 121 -10.71 -11.06 22.89
C SER A 121 -11.66 -11.23 21.70
N ALA A 122 -11.69 -10.25 20.80
CA ALA A 122 -12.49 -10.29 19.58
C ALA A 122 -11.95 -11.34 18.59
N GLN A 123 -10.64 -11.37 18.40
CA GLN A 123 -9.96 -12.39 17.59
C GLN A 123 -10.22 -13.80 18.12
N ASN A 124 -10.10 -14.02 19.43
CA ASN A 124 -10.33 -15.34 20.03
C ASN A 124 -11.79 -15.81 19.91
N SER A 125 -12.75 -14.90 19.80
CA SER A 125 -14.16 -15.30 19.57
C SER A 125 -14.37 -15.96 18.20
N LEU A 126 -13.48 -15.71 17.22
CA LEU A 126 -13.53 -16.33 15.88
C LEU A 126 -12.99 -17.77 15.85
N LEU A 127 -12.26 -18.23 16.88
CA LEU A 127 -11.59 -19.52 16.83
C LEU A 127 -12.56 -20.69 16.62
N LYS A 128 -13.69 -20.70 17.36
CA LYS A 128 -14.71 -21.71 17.16
C LYS A 128 -15.31 -21.66 15.76
N PHE A 129 -15.44 -20.47 15.22
CA PHE A 129 -15.97 -20.19 13.89
C PHE A 129 -15.03 -20.68 12.76
N ILE A 130 -13.73 -20.69 13.03
CA ILE A 130 -12.71 -21.19 12.11
C ILE A 130 -12.66 -22.73 12.15
N GLU A 131 -12.84 -23.34 13.32
CA GLU A 131 -12.64 -24.78 13.53
C GLU A 131 -13.85 -25.64 13.14
N GLU A 132 -15.05 -25.14 13.34
CA GLU A 132 -16.28 -25.90 13.16
C GLU A 132 -17.09 -25.41 11.95
N PRO A 133 -17.45 -26.30 10.99
CA PRO A 133 -18.34 -25.91 9.92
C PRO A 133 -19.72 -25.54 10.49
N ILE A 134 -20.25 -24.41 10.10
CA ILE A 134 -21.52 -23.90 10.60
C ILE A 134 -22.67 -24.58 9.86
N ASN A 135 -23.56 -25.20 10.61
CA ASN A 135 -24.77 -25.89 10.08
C ASN A 135 -24.50 -26.91 8.94
N ASN A 136 -23.35 -27.60 9.00
CA ASN A 136 -22.89 -28.53 7.94
C ASN A 136 -22.75 -27.90 6.55
N THR A 137 -22.73 -26.57 6.45
CA THR A 137 -22.51 -25.85 5.18
C THR A 137 -21.01 -25.61 4.98
N PRO A 138 -20.43 -25.94 3.82
CA PRO A 138 -19.05 -25.60 3.53
C PRO A 138 -18.81 -24.11 3.72
N THR A 139 -17.81 -23.76 4.53
CA THR A 139 -17.51 -22.37 4.87
C THR A 139 -16.04 -22.09 4.65
N VAL A 140 -15.72 -20.93 4.08
CA VAL A 140 -14.36 -20.43 3.90
C VAL A 140 -14.21 -19.06 4.55
N GLY A 141 -13.28 -18.96 5.48
CA GLY A 141 -12.92 -17.69 6.12
C GLY A 141 -11.69 -17.06 5.46
N ILE A 142 -11.74 -15.77 5.21
CA ILE A 142 -10.61 -15.00 4.67
C ILE A 142 -10.35 -13.84 5.61
N PHE A 143 -9.22 -13.89 6.30
CA PHE A 143 -8.77 -12.83 7.18
C PHE A 143 -7.72 -11.98 6.45
N ILE A 144 -7.80 -10.67 6.61
CA ILE A 144 -6.84 -9.74 6.03
C ILE A 144 -6.18 -8.98 7.18
N ALA A 145 -4.85 -8.93 7.16
CA ALA A 145 -4.03 -8.21 8.12
C ALA A 145 -2.95 -7.40 7.41
N ARG A 146 -2.50 -6.32 8.02
CA ARG A 146 -1.30 -5.61 7.61
C ARG A 146 -0.07 -6.32 8.18
N ASP A 147 -0.11 -6.64 9.47
CA ASP A 147 1.00 -7.24 10.20
C ASP A 147 0.54 -8.42 11.06
N LEU A 148 1.25 -9.52 10.96
CA LEU A 148 1.00 -10.73 11.76
C LEU A 148 1.30 -10.53 13.26
N SER A 149 2.12 -9.56 13.64
CA SER A 149 2.51 -9.33 15.04
C SER A 149 1.31 -9.02 15.94
N ASN A 150 0.25 -8.44 15.38
CA ASN A 150 -0.99 -8.10 16.09
C ASN A 150 -2.11 -9.16 15.92
N VAL A 151 -1.82 -10.26 15.25
CA VAL A 151 -2.75 -11.39 15.10
C VAL A 151 -2.40 -12.47 16.11
N VAL A 152 -3.40 -12.98 16.84
CA VAL A 152 -3.17 -14.03 17.84
C VAL A 152 -2.68 -15.33 17.20
N ASN A 153 -1.69 -15.96 17.80
CA ASN A 153 -1.05 -17.17 17.28
C ASN A 153 -2.05 -18.31 17.02
N THR A 154 -3.14 -18.33 17.76
CA THR A 154 -4.23 -19.31 17.61
C THR A 154 -4.96 -19.20 16.28
N ILE A 155 -5.12 -17.99 15.70
CA ILE A 155 -5.63 -17.78 14.33
C ILE A 155 -4.55 -18.13 13.30
N ILE A 156 -3.32 -17.63 13.52
CA ILE A 156 -2.19 -17.87 12.60
C ILE A 156 -2.00 -19.38 12.35
N SER A 157 -2.07 -20.19 13.41
CA SER A 157 -1.86 -21.64 13.31
C SER A 157 -2.98 -22.42 12.58
N ARG A 158 -4.15 -21.81 12.38
CA ARG A 158 -5.33 -22.43 11.77
C ARG A 158 -5.61 -21.96 10.34
N CYS A 159 -4.92 -20.92 9.91
CA CYS A 159 -5.11 -20.34 8.59
C CYS A 159 -3.98 -20.71 7.63
N ALA A 160 -4.30 -20.88 6.36
CA ALA A 160 -3.30 -20.89 5.30
C ALA A 160 -2.78 -19.45 5.11
N LEU A 161 -1.50 -19.24 5.42
CA LEU A 161 -0.86 -17.92 5.34
C LEU A 161 -0.51 -17.61 3.90
N ILE A 162 -0.91 -16.42 3.42
CA ILE A 162 -0.54 -15.89 2.12
C ILE A 162 0.04 -14.49 2.29
N HIS A 163 1.33 -14.38 2.01
CA HIS A 163 2.04 -13.10 2.01
C HIS A 163 1.82 -12.35 0.71
N PHE A 164 1.40 -11.11 0.80
CA PHE A 164 1.31 -10.18 -0.31
C PHE A 164 2.54 -9.27 -0.29
N PRO A 165 3.48 -9.46 -1.21
CA PRO A 165 4.63 -8.57 -1.30
C PRO A 165 4.18 -7.15 -1.66
N SER A 166 4.93 -6.16 -1.18
CA SER A 166 4.76 -4.77 -1.59
C SER A 166 4.89 -4.65 -3.12
N LEU A 167 4.12 -3.75 -3.71
CA LEU A 167 4.23 -3.49 -5.14
C LEU A 167 5.59 -2.85 -5.44
N GLU A 168 6.20 -3.27 -6.55
CA GLU A 168 7.36 -2.54 -7.05
C GLU A 168 6.96 -1.10 -7.38
N GLN A 169 7.80 -0.14 -7.04
CA GLN A 169 7.50 1.28 -7.24
C GLN A 169 7.17 1.61 -8.70
N LYS A 170 7.82 0.95 -9.66
CA LYS A 170 7.49 1.09 -11.09
C LYS A 170 6.06 0.66 -11.41
N THR A 171 5.60 -0.43 -10.83
CA THR A 171 4.23 -0.92 -11.00
C THR A 171 3.23 0.08 -10.43
N LEU A 172 3.51 0.62 -9.25
CA LEU A 172 2.66 1.65 -8.64
C LEU A 172 2.62 2.93 -9.48
N VAL A 173 3.76 3.38 -10.03
CA VAL A 173 3.81 4.50 -10.97
C VAL A 173 2.91 4.25 -12.18
N SER A 174 3.03 3.07 -12.82
CA SER A 174 2.18 2.77 -13.98
C SER A 174 0.69 2.77 -13.64
N MET A 175 0.31 2.25 -12.47
CA MET A 175 -1.08 2.26 -12.01
C MET A 175 -1.62 3.68 -11.79
N ILE A 176 -0.81 4.59 -11.22
CA ILE A 176 -1.20 5.98 -11.01
C ILE A 176 -1.32 6.72 -12.35
N VAL A 177 -0.42 6.43 -13.31
CA VAL A 177 -0.51 6.99 -14.68
C VAL A 177 -1.76 6.48 -15.40
N ASP A 178 -2.12 5.21 -15.27
CA ASP A 178 -3.35 4.64 -15.85
C ASP A 178 -4.64 5.29 -15.31
N GLU A 179 -4.57 5.86 -14.09
CA GLU A 179 -5.66 6.67 -13.51
C GLU A 179 -5.69 8.12 -14.05
N GLY A 180 -4.79 8.48 -14.97
CA GLY A 180 -4.77 9.75 -15.70
C GLY A 180 -3.86 10.82 -15.11
N PHE A 181 -3.00 10.51 -14.15
CA PHE A 181 -2.03 11.44 -13.59
C PHE A 181 -0.76 11.52 -14.44
N ASP A 182 -0.06 12.65 -14.35
CA ASP A 182 1.23 12.86 -15.01
C ASP A 182 2.32 11.93 -14.42
N GLU A 183 3.27 11.49 -15.26
CA GLU A 183 4.33 10.55 -14.87
C GLU A 183 5.18 11.09 -13.71
N LEU A 184 5.50 12.39 -13.70
CA LEU A 184 6.25 13.00 -12.61
C LEU A 184 5.45 12.96 -11.29
N ASP A 185 4.16 13.28 -11.37
CA ASP A 185 3.26 13.23 -10.22
C ASP A 185 3.11 11.80 -9.70
N ALA A 186 3.00 10.83 -10.59
CA ALA A 186 2.95 9.42 -10.23
C ALA A 186 4.21 8.95 -9.49
N VAL A 187 5.40 9.36 -9.95
CA VAL A 187 6.68 9.04 -9.29
C VAL A 187 6.76 9.69 -7.90
N LEU A 188 6.41 10.97 -7.81
CA LEU A 188 6.43 11.71 -6.54
C LEU A 188 5.46 11.08 -5.52
N ALA A 189 4.23 10.74 -5.94
CA ALA A 189 3.24 10.12 -5.08
C ALA A 189 3.65 8.69 -4.67
N SER A 190 4.16 7.87 -5.60
CA SER A 190 4.61 6.50 -5.33
C SER A 190 5.77 6.39 -4.34
N SER A 191 6.52 7.47 -4.14
CA SER A 191 7.57 7.52 -3.12
C SER A 191 7.04 7.82 -1.70
N LEU A 192 5.77 8.19 -1.59
CA LEU A 192 5.13 8.55 -0.31
C LEU A 192 4.23 7.45 0.23
N THR A 193 3.60 6.69 -0.66
CA THR A 193 2.66 5.62 -0.33
C THR A 193 2.77 4.44 -1.30
N ASN A 194 2.36 3.25 -0.85
CA ASN A 194 2.27 2.04 -1.68
C ASN A 194 0.82 1.78 -2.16
N ASN A 195 -0.09 2.74 -1.96
CA ASN A 195 -1.51 2.62 -2.27
C ASN A 195 -1.91 3.66 -3.32
N VAL A 196 -2.59 3.24 -4.39
CA VAL A 196 -3.04 4.13 -5.47
C VAL A 196 -4.10 5.14 -4.98
N ASP A 197 -5.02 4.73 -4.10
CA ASP A 197 -6.06 5.63 -3.60
C ASP A 197 -5.49 6.69 -2.67
N GLU A 198 -4.56 6.31 -1.77
CA GLU A 198 -3.79 7.28 -0.97
C GLU A 198 -2.95 8.22 -1.86
N ALA A 199 -2.35 7.69 -2.94
CA ALA A 199 -1.63 8.53 -3.90
C ALA A 199 -2.54 9.60 -4.52
N LYS A 200 -3.78 9.26 -4.89
CA LYS A 200 -4.77 10.21 -5.40
C LYS A 200 -5.10 11.31 -4.37
N GLU A 201 -5.31 10.92 -3.11
CA GLU A 201 -5.56 11.89 -2.02
C GLU A 201 -4.36 12.84 -1.83
N VAL A 202 -3.15 12.31 -1.85
CA VAL A 202 -1.93 13.12 -1.78
C VAL A 202 -1.88 14.10 -2.95
N LEU A 203 -2.09 13.63 -4.18
CA LEU A 203 -2.03 14.43 -5.40
C LEU A 203 -3.11 15.52 -5.45
N ALA A 204 -4.29 15.27 -4.88
CA ALA A 204 -5.37 16.24 -4.79
C ALA A 204 -5.13 17.32 -3.72
N SER A 205 -4.14 17.17 -2.85
CA SER A 205 -3.91 18.09 -1.74
C SER A 205 -3.21 19.38 -2.20
N GLU A 206 -3.64 20.53 -1.69
CA GLU A 206 -2.97 21.81 -1.93
C GLU A 206 -1.52 21.82 -1.42
N LYS A 207 -1.25 21.08 -0.37
CA LYS A 207 0.05 20.86 0.21
C LYS A 207 1.02 20.22 -0.79
N TYR A 208 0.57 19.19 -1.50
CA TYR A 208 1.38 18.50 -2.51
C TYR A 208 1.91 19.49 -3.57
N SER A 209 1.03 20.31 -4.16
CA SER A 209 1.42 21.26 -5.19
C SER A 209 2.50 22.24 -4.71
N LYS A 210 2.37 22.76 -3.48
CA LYS A 210 3.35 23.68 -2.89
C LYS A 210 4.72 23.02 -2.68
N ILE A 211 4.73 21.78 -2.18
CA ILE A 211 5.99 21.07 -1.93
C ILE A 211 6.62 20.55 -3.23
N LYS A 212 5.80 20.17 -4.24
CA LYS A 212 6.29 19.84 -5.59
C LYS A 212 7.04 21.04 -6.20
N ASP A 213 6.46 22.25 -6.18
CA ASP A 213 7.13 23.46 -6.67
C ASP A 213 8.43 23.73 -5.89
N PHE A 214 8.37 23.63 -4.56
CA PHE A 214 9.53 23.77 -3.69
C PHE A 214 10.65 22.77 -4.07
N PHE A 215 10.33 21.48 -4.26
CA PHE A 215 11.28 20.44 -4.66
C PHE A 215 11.90 20.74 -6.04
N LEU A 216 11.08 21.03 -7.04
CA LEU A 216 11.55 21.32 -8.39
C LEU A 216 12.43 22.57 -8.45
N ARG A 217 12.13 23.60 -7.68
CA ARG A 217 12.98 24.79 -7.55
C ARG A 217 14.29 24.45 -6.84
N PHE A 218 14.24 23.66 -5.75
CA PHE A 218 15.41 23.26 -4.99
C PHE A 218 16.45 22.50 -5.82
N ILE A 219 16.05 21.46 -6.56
CA ILE A 219 16.96 20.68 -7.40
C ILE A 219 17.59 21.50 -8.54
N ASN A 220 17.09 22.72 -8.81
CA ASN A 220 17.62 23.65 -9.80
C ASN A 220 18.57 24.70 -9.24
N LEU A 221 18.75 24.77 -7.91
CA LEU A 221 19.71 25.70 -7.30
C LEU A 221 21.15 25.35 -7.69
N LYS A 222 21.96 26.38 -7.93
CA LYS A 222 23.36 26.21 -8.37
C LYS A 222 24.37 26.93 -7.48
N LYS A 223 23.93 27.94 -6.73
CA LYS A 223 24.82 28.85 -5.98
C LYS A 223 24.37 29.01 -4.54
N SER A 224 25.30 29.08 -3.61
CA SER A 224 25.02 29.33 -2.19
C SER A 224 24.12 30.55 -1.93
N LYS A 225 24.33 31.66 -2.69
CA LYS A 225 23.46 32.83 -2.53
C LYS A 225 22.00 32.58 -2.90
N GLU A 226 21.76 31.78 -3.97
CA GLU A 226 20.44 31.42 -4.41
C GLU A 226 19.76 30.50 -3.35
N ALA A 227 20.54 29.57 -2.76
CA ALA A 227 20.05 28.66 -1.73
C ALA A 227 19.65 29.41 -0.43
N VAL A 228 20.43 30.43 -0.02
CA VAL A 228 20.06 31.25 1.14
C VAL A 228 18.78 32.05 0.89
N LEU A 229 18.64 32.67 -0.28
CA LEU A 229 17.40 33.38 -0.64
C LEU A 229 16.22 32.43 -0.69
N PHE A 230 16.38 31.27 -1.30
CA PHE A 230 15.37 30.24 -1.35
C PHE A 230 14.91 29.77 0.05
N TYR A 231 15.84 29.63 1.00
CA TYR A 231 15.51 29.34 2.41
C TYR A 231 14.64 30.44 3.02
N LEU A 232 15.03 31.69 2.86
CA LEU A 232 14.31 32.83 3.45
C LEU A 232 12.90 32.99 2.87
N GLU A 233 12.74 32.80 1.55
CA GLU A 233 11.45 32.90 0.87
C GLU A 233 10.46 31.77 1.28
N ASN A 234 10.95 30.60 1.68
CA ASN A 234 10.14 29.43 1.90
C ASN A 234 10.06 28.99 3.37
N MET A 235 10.43 29.86 4.32
CA MET A 235 10.43 29.53 5.76
C MET A 235 9.08 29.06 6.31
N ASN A 236 7.97 29.49 5.72
CA ASN A 236 6.62 29.11 6.07
C ASN A 236 6.26 27.66 5.65
N LEU A 237 6.97 27.10 4.67
CA LEU A 237 6.78 25.72 4.21
C LEU A 237 7.61 24.71 5.04
N LEU A 238 8.56 25.17 5.87
CA LEU A 238 9.48 24.32 6.62
C LEU A 238 8.80 23.77 7.89
N THR A 239 7.91 22.81 7.71
CA THR A 239 7.32 21.98 8.77
C THR A 239 7.89 20.56 8.69
N ASN A 240 7.88 19.80 9.79
CA ASN A 240 8.41 18.43 9.79
C ASN A 240 7.70 17.54 8.75
N GLU A 241 6.40 17.68 8.62
CA GLU A 241 5.60 16.91 7.65
C GLU A 241 5.96 17.24 6.19
N ASN A 242 6.12 18.53 5.87
CA ASN A 242 6.53 18.97 4.53
C ASN A 242 7.96 18.53 4.21
N MET A 243 8.85 18.60 5.20
CA MET A 243 10.22 18.16 5.02
C MET A 243 10.33 16.66 4.87
N ALA A 244 9.52 15.87 5.56
CA ALA A 244 9.47 14.43 5.34
C ALA A 244 9.14 14.07 3.89
N MET A 245 8.14 14.74 3.29
CA MET A 245 7.79 14.58 1.88
C MET A 245 8.93 15.01 0.95
N PHE A 246 9.48 16.19 1.17
CA PHE A 246 10.60 16.73 0.40
C PHE A 246 11.84 15.83 0.42
N PHE A 247 12.25 15.35 1.61
CA PHE A 247 13.42 14.49 1.75
C PHE A 247 13.22 13.12 1.09
N LYS A 248 12.02 12.52 1.16
CA LYS A 248 11.72 11.29 0.41
C LYS A 248 11.94 11.48 -1.09
N TRP A 249 11.46 12.58 -1.66
CA TRP A 249 11.68 12.89 -3.08
C TRP A 249 13.16 13.15 -3.40
N LEU A 250 13.86 13.82 -2.50
CA LEU A 250 15.29 14.09 -2.67
C LEU A 250 16.12 12.80 -2.62
N ILE A 251 15.78 11.86 -1.75
CA ILE A 251 16.42 10.54 -1.68
C ILE A 251 16.24 9.80 -3.02
N VAL A 252 15.02 9.67 -3.51
CA VAL A 252 14.74 9.00 -4.79
C VAL A 252 15.45 9.70 -5.96
N PHE A 253 15.52 11.03 -5.93
CA PHE A 253 16.26 11.78 -6.94
C PHE A 253 17.75 11.48 -6.94
N TYR A 254 18.39 11.39 -5.77
CA TYR A 254 19.80 11.00 -5.65
C TYR A 254 20.04 9.54 -6.00
N GLU A 255 19.13 8.63 -5.67
CA GLU A 255 19.19 7.24 -6.11
C GLU A 255 19.19 7.14 -7.65
N ASP A 256 18.36 7.93 -8.32
CA ASP A 256 18.32 7.97 -9.77
C ASP A 256 19.60 8.59 -10.38
N ILE A 257 20.26 9.55 -9.71
CA ILE A 257 21.59 9.99 -10.12
C ILE A 257 22.58 8.83 -10.12
N PHE A 258 22.59 7.98 -9.07
CA PHE A 258 23.46 6.81 -9.01
C PHE A 258 23.09 5.75 -10.04
N LYS A 259 21.79 5.48 -10.25
CA LYS A 259 21.31 4.58 -11.33
C LYS A 259 21.76 5.06 -12.71
N CYS A 260 21.76 6.38 -12.93
CA CYS A 260 22.25 6.96 -14.18
C CYS A 260 23.75 6.67 -14.42
N TYR A 261 24.58 6.70 -13.36
CA TYR A 261 25.98 6.23 -13.44
C TYR A 261 26.09 4.75 -13.84
N LEU A 262 25.22 3.91 -13.30
CA LEU A 262 25.19 2.47 -13.54
C LEU A 262 24.51 2.10 -14.87
N LYS A 263 23.96 3.08 -15.59
CA LYS A 263 23.13 2.90 -16.80
C LYS A 263 21.89 2.04 -16.56
N GLU A 264 21.35 2.14 -15.36
CA GLU A 264 20.09 1.50 -14.97
C GLU A 264 18.90 2.39 -15.31
N GLU A 265 17.71 1.80 -15.30
CA GLU A 265 16.47 2.51 -15.58
C GLU A 265 16.11 3.46 -14.44
N LEU A 266 15.84 4.74 -14.78
CA LEU A 266 15.45 5.78 -13.85
C LEU A 266 13.97 5.71 -13.52
N LEU A 267 13.62 6.10 -12.31
CA LEU A 267 12.25 6.31 -11.89
C LEU A 267 11.76 7.70 -12.34
N PHE A 268 12.55 8.75 -12.09
CA PHE A 268 12.28 10.12 -12.52
C PHE A 268 12.65 10.37 -13.98
N LYS A 269 12.08 9.61 -14.92
CA LYS A 269 12.30 9.81 -16.37
C LYS A 269 12.06 11.26 -16.84
N PRO A 270 10.99 11.94 -16.37
CA PRO A 270 10.75 13.35 -16.72
C PRO A 270 11.85 14.33 -16.26
N LEU A 271 12.68 13.94 -15.29
CA LEU A 271 13.80 14.75 -14.79
C LEU A 271 15.16 14.31 -15.34
N TYR A 272 15.19 13.49 -16.39
CA TYR A 272 16.42 12.92 -16.96
C TYR A 272 17.52 13.95 -17.21
N ASP A 273 17.20 15.04 -17.88
CA ASP A 273 18.19 16.08 -18.20
C ASP A 273 18.82 16.70 -16.93
N ARG A 274 18.01 16.82 -15.89
CA ARG A 274 18.46 17.33 -14.60
C ARG A 274 19.35 16.33 -13.88
N ILE A 275 18.95 15.07 -13.83
CA ILE A 275 19.73 13.97 -13.24
C ILE A 275 21.07 13.85 -13.96
N ASN A 276 21.07 13.84 -15.29
CA ASN A 276 22.29 13.75 -16.12
C ASN A 276 23.24 14.94 -15.92
N ALA A 277 22.74 16.10 -15.55
CA ALA A 277 23.59 17.24 -15.18
C ALA A 277 24.37 16.98 -13.90
N TYR A 278 23.78 16.29 -12.91
CA TYR A 278 24.47 15.90 -11.66
C TYR A 278 25.50 14.79 -11.88
N VAL A 279 25.30 13.89 -12.83
CA VAL A 279 26.25 12.82 -13.17
C VAL A 279 27.62 13.35 -13.58
N ARG A 280 27.72 14.62 -14.00
CA ARG A 280 29.01 15.30 -14.30
C ARG A 280 29.77 15.73 -13.05
N SER A 281 29.17 15.67 -11.89
CA SER A 281 29.82 15.99 -10.61
C SER A 281 30.69 14.83 -10.15
N ASP A 282 31.62 15.11 -9.24
CA ASP A 282 32.45 14.07 -8.63
C ASP A 282 31.59 13.09 -7.82
N TYR A 283 31.81 11.80 -8.06
CA TYR A 283 31.05 10.72 -7.41
C TYR A 283 31.20 10.76 -5.87
N GLU A 284 32.41 11.06 -5.35
CA GLU A 284 32.63 11.14 -3.91
C GLU A 284 31.86 12.29 -3.27
N ILE A 285 31.73 13.41 -3.99
CA ILE A 285 30.93 14.56 -3.52
C ILE A 285 29.45 14.16 -3.47
N LEU A 286 28.94 13.49 -4.48
CA LEU A 286 27.54 13.04 -4.53
C LEU A 286 27.25 12.04 -3.41
N MET A 287 28.15 11.11 -3.12
CA MET A 287 28.02 10.17 -2.02
C MET A 287 27.98 10.88 -0.66
N LYS A 288 28.82 11.90 -0.44
CA LYS A 288 28.78 12.71 0.78
C LYS A 288 27.46 13.47 0.93
N GLN A 289 27.00 14.06 -0.16
CA GLN A 289 25.70 14.77 -0.20
C GLN A 289 24.53 13.81 0.10
N PHE A 290 24.53 12.63 -0.50
CA PHE A 290 23.50 11.63 -0.25
C PHE A 290 23.51 11.12 1.21
N SER A 291 24.69 10.84 1.75
CA SER A 291 24.83 10.46 3.16
C SER A 291 24.31 11.55 4.12
N LEU A 292 24.58 12.81 3.80
CA LEU A 292 24.03 13.96 4.55
C LEU A 292 22.49 14.00 4.46
N ILE A 293 21.92 13.78 3.28
CA ILE A 293 20.46 13.77 3.09
C ILE A 293 19.81 12.68 3.95
N LEU A 294 20.38 11.47 3.96
CA LEU A 294 19.87 10.36 4.77
C LEU A 294 19.99 10.65 6.29
N GLU A 295 21.11 11.22 6.73
CA GLU A 295 21.29 11.65 8.11
C GLU A 295 20.26 12.70 8.53
N LEU A 296 20.04 13.72 7.69
CA LEU A 296 19.08 14.78 8.00
C LEU A 296 17.64 14.29 7.96
N TYR A 297 17.31 13.39 7.04
CA TYR A 297 15.99 12.77 6.99
C TYR A 297 15.67 12.01 8.29
N SER A 298 16.63 11.23 8.81
CA SER A 298 16.42 10.52 10.07
C SER A 298 16.16 11.44 11.26
N LYS A 299 16.67 12.68 11.26
CA LYS A 299 16.45 13.67 12.33
C LYS A 299 15.00 14.18 12.41
N ILE A 300 14.22 14.03 11.35
CA ILE A 300 12.80 14.45 11.31
C ILE A 300 11.98 13.64 12.31
N ASP A 301 12.25 12.34 12.43
CA ASP A 301 11.54 11.44 13.34
C ASP A 301 11.82 11.74 14.84
N TYR A 302 12.95 12.40 15.11
CA TYR A 302 13.34 12.82 16.47
C TYR A 302 12.85 14.22 16.86
N ASN A 303 11.82 14.76 16.16
CA ASN A 303 11.25 16.09 16.42
C ASN A 303 12.25 17.25 16.38
N VAL A 304 13.34 17.13 15.64
CA VAL A 304 14.23 18.25 15.36
C VAL A 304 13.50 19.27 14.48
N SER A 305 13.70 20.56 14.74
CA SER A 305 13.04 21.61 13.96
C SER A 305 13.37 21.50 12.47
N ALA A 306 12.35 21.41 11.63
CA ALA A 306 12.45 21.36 10.16
C ALA A 306 13.30 22.53 9.60
N LYS A 307 13.20 23.72 10.19
CA LYS A 307 13.99 24.89 9.81
C LYS A 307 15.48 24.67 10.03
N ASN A 308 15.85 24.06 11.15
CA ASN A 308 17.25 23.75 11.46
C ASN A 308 17.80 22.66 10.52
N ILE A 309 17.01 21.61 10.27
CA ILE A 309 17.36 20.53 9.34
C ILE A 309 17.61 21.11 7.94
N PHE A 310 16.70 21.94 7.45
CA PHE A 310 16.82 22.52 6.11
C PHE A 310 17.95 23.55 6.02
N HIS A 311 18.20 24.34 7.07
CA HIS A 311 19.36 25.24 7.14
C HIS A 311 20.67 24.46 7.08
N GLU A 312 20.78 23.35 7.82
CA GLU A 312 21.96 22.47 7.79
C GLU A 312 22.15 21.85 6.38
N LEU A 313 21.05 21.42 5.72
CA LEU A 313 21.08 20.91 4.35
C LEU A 313 21.69 21.95 3.39
N ILE A 314 21.18 23.17 3.39
CA ILE A 314 21.67 24.24 2.52
C ILE A 314 23.13 24.57 2.78
N SER A 315 23.52 24.71 4.06
CA SER A 315 24.88 25.12 4.42
C SER A 315 25.96 24.10 4.06
N LYS A 316 25.57 22.82 3.89
CA LYS A 316 26.51 21.74 3.56
C LYS A 316 26.44 21.28 2.11
N LEU A 317 25.32 21.56 1.40
CA LEU A 317 25.17 21.20 -0.01
C LEU A 317 25.70 22.27 -0.97
N PHE A 318 25.62 23.55 -0.59
CA PHE A 318 25.97 24.70 -1.40
C PHE A 318 27.07 25.55 -0.75
#